data_d076cc4c4a873cb8c40046db1d48de61
#
_entry.id   d076cc4c4a873cb8c40046db1d48de61
#
_cell.length_a   1.000
_cell.length_b   1.000
_cell.length_c   1.000
_cell.angle_alpha   90.00
_cell.angle_beta   90.00
_cell.angle_gamma   90.00
#
_symmetry.space_group_name_H-M   'P 1'
#
loop_
_entity.id
_entity.type
_entity.pdbx_description
1 polymer ?
#
loop_
_entity_poly.entity_id
_entity_poly.type
_entity_poly.pdbx_seq_one_letter_code
_entity_poly.pdbx_strand_id
1 'polypeptide(L)'
;MMATTFAMGTATAAPPGVTGVTSVTGGTSKLELAQATGVTYPHEGTVAAAPIDSKTAAKQQAAVPVATDFAAHARRAAALDAPLIVLVSLRDCVYCGPIRQRELAPLVRSGKYEVREIGMDSTAPVRDFDGSTTTGVAWARAHGVKVSPTVLFLDTSGRPVADPLIGAGLPDFYGAYLDDAIARGRARLHAGSGTTTR
;
A
#
# COMPACT_ATOMS: atom_id res chain seq x y z
N MET A 1 -15.74 -43.36 32.01
CA MET A 1 -17.20 -43.50 31.79
C MET A 1 -17.83 -42.19 32.17
N MET A 2 -18.28 -41.40 31.22
CA MET A 2 -19.44 -40.49 31.22
C MET A 2 -19.43 -39.74 29.92
N ALA A 3 -20.28 -40.15 29.03
CA ALA A 3 -20.61 -39.50 27.78
C ALA A 3 -21.65 -38.45 28.02
N THR A 4 -21.47 -37.23 27.49
CA THR A 4 -22.55 -36.23 27.44
C THR A 4 -22.74 -35.81 25.99
N THR A 5 -23.82 -36.32 25.43
CA THR A 5 -24.37 -36.01 24.11
C THR A 5 -25.10 -34.67 24.23
N PHE A 6 -24.80 -33.69 23.36
CA PHE A 6 -25.63 -32.49 23.18
C PHE A 6 -26.16 -32.44 21.76
N ALA A 7 -27.47 -32.31 21.67
CA ALA A 7 -28.31 -32.41 20.51
C ALA A 7 -28.28 -31.15 19.63
N MET A 8 -28.49 -31.41 18.31
CA MET A 8 -28.73 -30.43 17.25
C MET A 8 -30.02 -29.64 17.46
N GLY A 9 -29.95 -28.32 17.24
CA GLY A 9 -31.11 -27.47 17.04
C GLY A 9 -30.94 -26.67 15.73
N THR A 10 -31.62 -27.12 14.68
CA THR A 10 -31.79 -26.43 13.40
C THR A 10 -32.96 -25.44 13.52
N ALA A 11 -32.71 -24.15 13.36
CA ALA A 11 -33.76 -23.16 13.16
C ALA A 11 -33.62 -22.53 11.79
N THR A 12 -34.52 -22.94 10.89
CA THR A 12 -34.70 -22.36 9.55
C THR A 12 -35.69 -21.19 9.68
N ALA A 13 -35.25 -19.97 9.33
CA ALA A 13 -36.14 -18.82 9.16
C ALA A 13 -36.14 -18.42 7.68
N ALA A 14 -37.31 -18.49 7.06
CA ALA A 14 -37.56 -18.03 5.68
C ALA A 14 -37.87 -16.53 5.67
N PRO A 15 -37.48 -15.78 4.61
CA PRO A 15 -37.87 -14.39 4.45
C PRO A 15 -39.27 -14.23 3.82
N PRO A 16 -39.99 -13.15 4.16
CA PRO A 16 -41.31 -12.87 3.57
C PRO A 16 -41.18 -12.35 2.13
N GLY A 17 -42.05 -12.84 1.28
CA GLY A 17 -42.16 -12.45 -0.12
C GLY A 17 -42.72 -11.01 -0.27
N VAL A 18 -42.20 -10.29 -1.24
CA VAL A 18 -42.77 -9.04 -1.77
C VAL A 18 -43.35 -9.34 -3.16
N THR A 19 -44.67 -9.45 -3.21
CA THR A 19 -45.47 -9.42 -4.43
C THR A 19 -45.82 -7.96 -4.73
N GLY A 20 -45.58 -7.50 -5.96
CA GLY A 20 -46.08 -6.19 -6.39
C GLY A 20 -45.56 -5.81 -7.77
N VAL A 21 -45.98 -6.54 -8.82
CA VAL A 21 -45.84 -6.11 -10.20
C VAL A 21 -47.05 -5.28 -10.56
N THR A 22 -46.86 -3.97 -10.78
CA THR A 22 -47.86 -3.12 -11.45
C THR A 22 -47.27 -2.64 -12.76
N SER A 23 -47.76 -3.23 -13.84
CA SER A 23 -47.58 -2.75 -15.21
C SER A 23 -48.27 -1.41 -15.38
N VAL A 24 -47.55 -0.37 -15.83
CA VAL A 24 -48.15 0.84 -16.38
C VAL A 24 -47.73 0.95 -17.83
N THR A 25 -48.73 0.73 -18.66
CA THR A 25 -48.72 0.89 -20.11
C THR A 25 -48.91 2.37 -20.47
N GLY A 26 -48.12 2.87 -21.40
CA GLY A 26 -48.54 3.91 -22.37
C GLY A 26 -48.49 5.36 -21.91
N GLY A 27 -47.63 6.12 -22.56
CA GLY A 27 -47.70 7.58 -22.54
C GLY A 27 -46.49 8.19 -23.28
N THR A 28 -46.56 8.25 -24.61
CA THR A 28 -45.70 9.11 -25.42
C THR A 28 -46.01 10.56 -25.10
N SER A 29 -45.23 11.18 -24.26
CA SER A 29 -45.23 12.62 -24.09
C SER A 29 -43.87 13.14 -24.51
N LYS A 30 -43.90 13.83 -25.64
CA LYS A 30 -42.86 14.68 -26.17
C LYS A 30 -42.59 15.79 -25.14
N LEU A 31 -41.62 15.58 -24.29
CA LEU A 31 -41.09 16.60 -23.38
C LEU A 31 -40.06 17.41 -24.15
N GLU A 32 -40.51 18.56 -24.58
CA GLU A 32 -39.71 19.68 -25.02
C GLU A 32 -38.78 20.08 -23.86
N LEU A 33 -37.52 19.80 -24.05
CA LEU A 33 -36.49 20.12 -23.05
C LEU A 33 -36.20 21.61 -23.14
N ALA A 34 -36.75 22.35 -22.19
CA ALA A 34 -36.38 23.73 -21.97
C ALA A 34 -34.88 23.79 -21.66
N GLN A 35 -34.16 24.50 -22.50
CA GLN A 35 -32.76 24.87 -22.30
C GLN A 35 -32.69 25.81 -21.11
N ALA A 36 -32.31 25.28 -19.95
CA ALA A 36 -31.93 26.06 -18.79
C ALA A 36 -30.40 26.17 -18.77
N THR A 37 -29.97 27.35 -19.18
CA THR A 37 -28.79 28.11 -18.72
C THR A 37 -27.55 27.31 -18.31
N GLY A 38 -26.54 27.47 -19.16
CA GLY A 38 -25.16 27.02 -19.01
C GLY A 38 -24.53 27.25 -17.64
N VAL A 39 -24.33 26.15 -16.95
CA VAL A 39 -23.21 26.04 -16.06
C VAL A 39 -22.16 25.29 -16.85
N THR A 40 -21.28 26.05 -17.49
CA THR A 40 -20.09 25.52 -18.12
C THR A 40 -19.14 25.11 -16.95
N TYR A 41 -19.11 23.83 -16.62
CA TYR A 41 -17.99 23.29 -15.88
C TYR A 41 -16.78 23.35 -16.82
N PRO A 42 -15.68 23.97 -16.44
CA PRO A 42 -14.47 23.91 -17.25
C PRO A 42 -13.91 22.49 -17.15
N HIS A 43 -14.39 21.59 -17.99
CA HIS A 43 -13.73 20.34 -18.31
C HIS A 43 -12.68 20.64 -19.39
N GLU A 44 -11.65 21.35 -19.01
CA GLU A 44 -10.45 21.44 -19.84
C GLU A 44 -9.23 21.48 -18.95
N GLY A 45 -8.73 20.33 -18.76
CA GLY A 45 -7.45 20.03 -18.17
C GLY A 45 -7.18 18.57 -18.35
N THR A 46 -7.28 18.05 -19.58
CA THR A 46 -6.50 16.91 -19.97
C THR A 46 -5.05 17.38 -19.92
N VAL A 47 -4.49 17.43 -18.73
CA VAL A 47 -3.04 17.46 -18.56
C VAL A 47 -2.55 16.14 -19.12
N ALA A 48 -2.31 16.12 -20.44
CA ALA A 48 -1.48 15.13 -21.06
C ALA A 48 -0.20 15.12 -20.23
N ALA A 49 0.02 14.05 -19.46
CA ALA A 49 1.23 13.86 -18.72
C ALA A 49 2.34 13.93 -19.78
N ALA A 50 3.11 15.01 -19.78
CA ALA A 50 4.25 15.15 -20.67
C ALA A 50 5.12 13.91 -20.47
N PRO A 51 5.65 13.29 -21.53
CA PRO A 51 6.54 12.15 -21.42
C PRO A 51 7.69 12.54 -20.50
N ILE A 52 7.75 11.90 -19.33
CA ILE A 52 8.85 12.10 -18.38
C ILE A 52 10.09 11.59 -19.10
N ASP A 53 11.04 12.47 -19.40
CA ASP A 53 12.27 12.07 -20.03
C ASP A 53 13.04 11.07 -19.13
N SER A 54 13.86 10.22 -19.75
CA SER A 54 14.59 9.14 -19.06
C SER A 54 15.48 9.66 -17.92
N LYS A 55 15.97 10.91 -18.02
CA LYS A 55 16.79 11.55 -16.98
C LYS A 55 15.94 11.96 -15.76
N THR A 56 14.76 12.47 -15.99
CA THR A 56 13.81 12.83 -14.93
C THR A 56 13.32 11.57 -14.23
N ALA A 57 13.01 10.50 -14.96
CA ALA A 57 12.63 9.20 -14.39
C ALA A 57 13.78 8.61 -13.54
N ALA A 58 15.01 8.64 -14.02
CA ALA A 58 16.19 8.17 -13.29
C ALA A 58 16.45 8.99 -12.02
N LYS A 59 16.32 10.32 -12.09
CA LYS A 59 16.45 11.21 -10.92
C LYS A 59 15.33 10.99 -9.90
N GLN A 60 14.13 10.66 -10.34
CA GLN A 60 13.01 10.32 -9.47
C GLN A 60 13.20 8.97 -8.78
N GLN A 61 13.77 7.97 -9.46
CA GLN A 61 14.16 6.70 -8.84
C GLN A 61 15.32 6.84 -7.87
N ALA A 62 16.28 7.74 -8.13
CA ALA A 62 17.42 7.98 -7.24
C ALA A 62 17.04 8.61 -5.89
N ALA A 63 15.80 9.11 -5.72
CA ALA A 63 15.37 9.75 -4.48
C ALA A 63 15.20 8.75 -3.32
N VAL A 64 14.90 7.47 -3.61
CA VAL A 64 14.88 6.35 -2.66
C VAL A 64 15.83 5.28 -3.19
N PRO A 65 16.89 4.92 -2.43
CA PRO A 65 17.86 3.94 -2.88
C PRO A 65 17.25 2.55 -3.04
N VAL A 66 17.69 1.82 -4.08
CA VAL A 66 17.27 0.44 -4.31
C VAL A 66 17.84 -0.49 -3.23
N ALA A 67 17.04 -1.46 -2.79
CA ALA A 67 17.47 -2.49 -1.85
C ALA A 67 18.49 -3.42 -2.51
N THR A 68 19.57 -3.72 -1.76
CA THR A 68 20.64 -4.63 -2.19
C THR A 68 20.84 -5.80 -1.22
N ASP A 69 20.63 -5.55 0.09
CA ASP A 69 20.78 -6.53 1.17
C ASP A 69 19.82 -6.16 2.30
N PHE A 70 18.70 -6.87 2.37
CA PHE A 70 17.65 -6.58 3.36
C PHE A 70 18.11 -6.79 4.80
N ALA A 71 18.93 -7.80 5.07
CA ALA A 71 19.48 -8.01 6.42
C ALA A 71 20.36 -6.83 6.85
N ALA A 72 21.19 -6.29 5.96
CA ALA A 72 22.03 -5.13 6.26
C ALA A 72 21.20 -3.85 6.43
N HIS A 73 20.19 -3.65 5.58
CA HIS A 73 19.26 -2.52 5.69
C HIS A 73 18.46 -2.56 6.99
N ALA A 74 17.94 -3.72 7.38
CA ALA A 74 17.16 -3.88 8.60
C ALA A 74 17.99 -3.66 9.86
N ARG A 75 19.26 -4.11 9.88
CA ARG A 75 20.19 -3.79 10.99
C ARG A 75 20.44 -2.27 11.11
N ARG A 76 20.56 -1.55 9.97
CA ARG A 76 20.69 -0.09 10.00
C ARG A 76 19.42 0.58 10.50
N ALA A 77 18.26 0.12 10.08
CA ALA A 77 16.99 0.63 10.58
C ALA A 77 16.86 0.45 12.11
N ALA A 78 17.22 -0.73 12.61
CA ALA A 78 17.23 -1.02 14.05
C ALA A 78 18.20 -0.10 14.82
N ALA A 79 19.39 0.18 14.27
CA ALA A 79 20.34 1.12 14.87
C ALA A 79 19.83 2.58 14.90
N LEU A 80 18.86 2.92 14.03
CA LEU A 80 18.16 4.22 14.00
C LEU A 80 16.88 4.20 14.86
N ASP A 81 16.64 3.15 15.61
CA ASP A 81 15.41 2.95 16.42
C ASP A 81 14.14 3.13 15.59
N ALA A 82 14.09 2.53 14.41
CA ALA A 82 12.99 2.63 13.47
C ALA A 82 12.79 1.34 12.68
N PRO A 83 11.57 1.08 12.15
CA PRO A 83 11.38 -0.02 11.19
C PRO A 83 12.15 0.25 9.90
N LEU A 84 12.55 -0.82 9.21
CA LEU A 84 12.96 -0.73 7.82
C LEU A 84 11.74 -0.37 6.96
N ILE A 85 11.82 0.73 6.23
CA ILE A 85 10.75 1.20 5.35
C ILE A 85 11.06 0.76 3.93
N VAL A 86 10.16 -0.01 3.30
CA VAL A 86 10.37 -0.55 1.96
C VAL A 86 9.25 -0.12 1.02
N LEU A 87 9.57 0.67 0.00
CA LEU A 87 8.69 0.95 -1.11
C LEU A 87 8.75 -0.22 -2.10
N VAL A 88 7.63 -0.87 -2.33
CA VAL A 88 7.46 -1.85 -3.40
C VAL A 88 6.81 -1.15 -4.59
N SER A 89 7.53 -1.10 -5.70
CA SER A 89 7.13 -0.33 -6.88
C SER A 89 7.07 -1.20 -8.15
N LEU A 90 6.51 -0.62 -9.22
CA LEU A 90 6.63 -1.11 -10.58
C LEU A 90 7.43 -0.10 -11.43
N ARG A 91 8.03 -0.56 -12.52
CA ARG A 91 8.86 0.28 -13.40
C ARG A 91 8.13 1.52 -13.90
N ASP A 92 6.95 1.37 -14.46
CA ASP A 92 6.19 2.46 -15.08
C ASP A 92 5.01 2.91 -14.19
N CYS A 93 5.18 2.85 -12.88
CA CYS A 93 4.17 3.19 -11.90
C CYS A 93 4.06 4.72 -11.74
N VAL A 94 3.03 5.32 -12.32
CA VAL A 94 2.77 6.77 -12.25
C VAL A 94 2.52 7.27 -10.83
N TYR A 95 1.93 6.43 -9.97
CA TYR A 95 1.63 6.76 -8.57
C TYR A 95 2.84 6.60 -7.63
N CYS A 96 3.87 5.85 -8.06
CA CYS A 96 5.07 5.65 -7.26
C CYS A 96 5.95 6.91 -7.20
N GLY A 97 5.94 7.72 -8.28
CA GLY A 97 6.70 8.97 -8.35
C GLY A 97 6.42 9.93 -7.20
N PRO A 98 5.16 10.36 -6.99
CA PRO A 98 4.78 11.22 -5.87
C PRO A 98 5.16 10.66 -4.50
N ILE A 99 4.89 9.37 -4.23
CA ILE A 99 5.26 8.71 -2.97
C ILE A 99 6.77 8.75 -2.75
N ARG A 100 7.54 8.44 -3.79
CA ARG A 100 9.00 8.46 -3.75
C ARG A 100 9.55 9.84 -3.45
N GLN A 101 9.02 10.88 -4.12
CA GLN A 101 9.57 12.24 -4.06
C GLN A 101 9.07 13.04 -2.86
N ARG A 102 7.77 12.99 -2.58
CA ARG A 102 7.14 13.86 -1.58
C ARG A 102 7.20 13.25 -0.19
N GLU A 103 7.02 11.92 -0.10
CA GLU A 103 6.85 11.25 1.18
C GLU A 103 8.16 10.58 1.66
N LEU A 104 8.80 9.78 0.82
CA LEU A 104 9.93 8.95 1.24
C LEU A 104 11.29 9.64 1.11
N ALA A 105 11.49 10.45 0.07
CA ALA A 105 12.76 11.16 -0.10
C ALA A 105 13.11 12.11 1.06
N PRO A 106 12.17 12.82 1.70
CA PRO A 106 12.47 13.58 2.93
C PRO A 106 12.98 12.69 4.06
N LEU A 107 12.41 11.49 4.24
CA LEU A 107 12.86 10.52 5.26
C LEU A 107 14.31 10.06 4.98
N VAL A 108 14.62 9.72 3.71
CA VAL A 108 15.99 9.39 3.29
C VAL A 108 16.95 10.51 3.60
N ARG A 109 16.62 11.75 3.21
CA ARG A 109 17.47 12.93 3.43
C ARG A 109 17.68 13.29 4.91
N SER A 110 16.71 12.95 5.76
CA SER A 110 16.83 13.21 7.19
C SER A 110 17.92 12.38 7.86
N GLY A 111 18.30 11.24 7.26
CA GLY A 111 19.22 10.26 7.84
C GLY A 111 18.69 9.55 9.10
N LYS A 112 17.42 9.79 9.48
CA LYS A 112 16.79 9.21 10.68
C LYS A 112 16.08 7.88 10.39
N TYR A 113 15.98 7.49 9.13
CA TYR A 113 15.26 6.30 8.69
C TYR A 113 16.03 5.57 7.60
N GLU A 114 15.99 4.26 7.64
CA GLU A 114 16.45 3.42 6.54
C GLU A 114 15.27 3.15 5.62
N VAL A 115 15.30 3.76 4.42
CA VAL A 115 14.26 3.62 3.41
C VAL A 115 14.85 3.02 2.16
N ARG A 116 14.24 1.98 1.62
CA ARG A 116 14.69 1.28 0.40
C ARG A 116 13.53 1.07 -0.56
N GLU A 117 13.86 0.91 -1.82
CA GLU A 117 12.91 0.58 -2.87
C GLU A 117 13.24 -0.78 -3.48
N ILE A 118 12.21 -1.58 -3.80
CA ILE A 118 12.32 -2.80 -4.59
C ILE A 118 11.24 -2.82 -5.66
N GLY A 119 11.62 -3.11 -6.91
CA GLY A 119 10.66 -3.30 -8.01
C GLY A 119 10.03 -4.69 -7.92
N MET A 120 8.71 -4.78 -7.81
CA MET A 120 8.01 -6.06 -7.81
C MET A 120 8.01 -6.77 -9.18
N ASP A 121 8.50 -6.12 -10.22
CA ASP A 121 8.76 -6.66 -11.57
C ASP A 121 10.26 -6.90 -11.81
N SER A 122 11.12 -6.61 -10.84
CA SER A 122 12.57 -6.73 -10.99
C SER A 122 13.03 -8.18 -10.86
N THR A 123 13.84 -8.62 -11.83
CA THR A 123 14.55 -9.90 -11.78
C THR A 123 15.99 -9.76 -11.30
N ALA A 124 16.44 -8.53 -10.98
CA ALA A 124 17.77 -8.31 -10.43
C ALA A 124 17.93 -9.02 -9.08
N PRO A 125 19.10 -9.61 -8.81
CA PRO A 125 19.35 -10.30 -7.55
C PRO A 125 19.40 -9.29 -6.39
N VAL A 126 18.80 -9.67 -5.26
CA VAL A 126 18.86 -8.96 -4.00
C VAL A 126 19.08 -9.97 -2.86
N ARG A 127 19.79 -9.57 -1.83
CA ARG A 127 20.00 -10.41 -0.65
C ARG A 127 18.82 -10.27 0.30
N ASP A 128 18.22 -11.40 0.72
CA ASP A 128 17.09 -11.42 1.63
C ASP A 128 17.53 -11.35 3.12
N PHE A 129 16.58 -11.33 4.04
CA PHE A 129 16.80 -11.25 5.48
C PHE A 129 17.58 -12.44 6.05
N ASP A 130 17.40 -13.63 5.47
CA ASP A 130 18.11 -14.86 5.85
C ASP A 130 19.49 -15.02 5.15
N GLY A 131 19.87 -14.05 4.32
CA GLY A 131 21.10 -14.07 3.55
C GLY A 131 21.01 -14.83 2.22
N SER A 132 19.88 -15.43 1.90
CA SER A 132 19.63 -16.04 0.58
C SER A 132 19.54 -14.98 -0.52
N THR A 133 19.71 -15.41 -1.77
CA THR A 133 19.51 -14.52 -2.92
C THR A 133 18.10 -14.71 -3.46
N THR A 134 17.38 -13.62 -3.64
CA THR A 134 16.03 -13.56 -4.21
C THR A 134 15.97 -12.51 -5.33
N THR A 135 14.79 -12.29 -5.89
CA THR A 135 14.50 -11.23 -6.87
C THR A 135 13.35 -10.38 -6.37
N GLY A 136 13.18 -9.17 -6.92
CA GLY A 136 12.05 -8.32 -6.56
C GLY A 136 10.70 -9.00 -6.78
N VAL A 137 10.56 -9.77 -7.87
CA VAL A 137 9.36 -10.59 -8.15
C VAL A 137 9.07 -11.59 -7.06
N ALA A 138 10.07 -12.39 -6.66
CA ALA A 138 9.92 -13.42 -5.64
C ALA A 138 9.71 -12.81 -4.24
N TRP A 139 10.46 -11.77 -3.92
CA TRP A 139 10.39 -11.05 -2.66
C TRP A 139 9.01 -10.41 -2.44
N ALA A 140 8.48 -9.67 -3.42
CA ALA A 140 7.16 -9.05 -3.33
C ALA A 140 6.06 -10.11 -3.14
N ARG A 141 6.16 -11.24 -3.83
CA ARG A 141 5.23 -12.37 -3.67
C ARG A 141 5.31 -12.97 -2.25
N ALA A 142 6.50 -13.19 -1.72
CA ALA A 142 6.72 -13.72 -0.38
C ALA A 142 6.13 -12.82 0.71
N HIS A 143 6.19 -11.49 0.50
CA HIS A 143 5.60 -10.49 1.39
C HIS A 143 4.12 -10.18 1.09
N GLY A 144 3.47 -10.93 0.20
CA GLY A 144 2.05 -10.78 -0.13
C GLY A 144 1.69 -9.49 -0.85
N VAL A 145 2.66 -8.78 -1.44
CA VAL A 145 2.42 -7.52 -2.15
C VAL A 145 1.82 -7.80 -3.52
N LYS A 146 0.64 -7.23 -3.78
CA LYS A 146 -0.12 -7.40 -5.03
C LYS A 146 -0.36 -6.09 -5.77
N VAL A 147 -0.14 -4.97 -5.12
CA VAL A 147 -0.45 -3.61 -5.62
C VAL A 147 0.79 -2.72 -5.49
N SER A 148 0.98 -1.85 -6.45
CA SER A 148 2.03 -0.83 -6.46
C SER A 148 1.41 0.58 -6.56
N PRO A 149 1.91 1.56 -5.79
CA PRO A 149 2.91 1.43 -4.72
C PRO A 149 2.37 0.71 -3.48
N THR A 150 3.24 0.02 -2.76
CA THR A 150 2.98 -0.43 -1.39
C THR A 150 4.19 -0.08 -0.54
N VAL A 151 3.97 0.49 0.65
CA VAL A 151 5.04 0.76 1.62
C VAL A 151 4.90 -0.20 2.79
N LEU A 152 5.96 -0.97 3.05
CA LEU A 152 6.07 -1.92 4.15
C LEU A 152 6.94 -1.37 5.27
N PHE A 153 6.66 -1.81 6.51
CA PHE A 153 7.40 -1.47 7.73
C PHE A 153 7.83 -2.79 8.38
N LEU A 154 9.12 -3.08 8.34
CA LEU A 154 9.65 -4.40 8.66
C LEU A 154 10.65 -4.37 9.82
N ASP A 155 10.69 -5.46 10.59
CA ASP A 155 11.72 -5.69 11.61
C ASP A 155 13.01 -6.29 11.00
N THR A 156 13.97 -6.64 11.85
CA THR A 156 15.25 -7.25 11.45
C THR A 156 15.14 -8.65 10.85
N SER A 157 13.97 -9.28 10.96
CA SER A 157 13.69 -10.60 10.39
C SER A 157 12.75 -10.52 9.17
N GLY A 158 12.39 -9.32 8.73
CA GLY A 158 11.49 -9.10 7.61
C GLY A 158 10.00 -9.22 7.95
N ARG A 159 9.64 -9.32 9.23
CA ARG A 159 8.24 -9.40 9.65
C ARG A 159 7.61 -8.01 9.71
N PRO A 160 6.34 -7.85 9.32
CA PRO A 160 5.63 -6.58 9.43
C PRO A 160 5.48 -6.13 10.90
N VAL A 161 5.83 -4.87 11.17
CA VAL A 161 5.66 -4.22 12.49
C VAL A 161 4.59 -3.14 12.49
N ALA A 162 4.07 -2.78 11.32
CA ALA A 162 2.89 -1.95 11.15
C ALA A 162 2.14 -2.39 9.89
N ASP A 163 0.88 -1.93 9.76
CA ASP A 163 0.08 -2.20 8.57
C ASP A 163 0.71 -1.54 7.34
N PRO A 164 0.70 -2.21 6.18
CA PRO A 164 1.23 -1.64 4.96
C PRO A 164 0.38 -0.48 4.45
N LEU A 165 1.02 0.52 3.84
CA LEU A 165 0.31 1.53 3.07
C LEU A 165 0.18 1.05 1.63
N ILE A 166 -1.04 0.70 1.23
CA ILE A 166 -1.33 0.10 -0.09
C ILE A 166 -1.91 1.17 -1.02
N GLY A 167 -1.31 1.32 -2.19
CA GLY A 167 -1.69 2.35 -3.16
C GLY A 167 -1.20 3.74 -2.79
N ALA A 168 -1.66 4.75 -3.53
CA ALA A 168 -1.30 6.15 -3.30
C ALA A 168 -2.20 6.84 -2.26
N GLY A 169 -3.31 6.22 -1.89
CA GLY A 169 -4.26 6.75 -0.92
C GLY A 169 -4.82 8.13 -1.28
N LEU A 170 -5.17 8.91 -0.27
CA LEU A 170 -5.49 10.32 -0.39
C LEU A 170 -4.17 11.11 -0.28
N PRO A 171 -3.71 11.77 -1.34
CA PRO A 171 -2.38 12.38 -1.40
C PRO A 171 -2.10 13.37 -0.25
N ASP A 172 -3.10 14.15 0.14
CA ASP A 172 -2.96 15.19 1.18
C ASP A 172 -2.80 14.60 2.59
N PHE A 173 -3.12 13.33 2.79
CA PHE A 173 -3.05 12.67 4.11
C PHE A 173 -1.99 11.56 4.15
N TYR A 174 -1.33 11.28 3.04
CA TYR A 174 -0.38 10.15 2.97
C TYR A 174 0.76 10.29 3.99
N GLY A 175 1.30 11.48 4.15
CA GLY A 175 2.35 11.77 5.14
C GLY A 175 1.90 11.43 6.56
N ALA A 176 0.67 11.80 6.95
CA ALA A 176 0.14 11.49 8.27
C ALA A 176 -0.01 9.97 8.51
N TYR A 177 -0.46 9.22 7.49
CA TYR A 177 -0.50 7.75 7.57
C TYR A 177 0.88 7.12 7.66
N LEU A 178 1.86 7.70 6.95
CA LEU A 178 3.25 7.26 6.99
C LEU A 178 3.86 7.46 8.38
N ASP A 179 3.69 8.63 8.97
CA ASP A 179 4.18 8.97 10.32
C ASP A 179 3.54 8.07 11.39
N ASP A 180 2.24 7.82 11.29
CA ASP A 180 1.51 6.96 12.20
C ASP A 180 1.96 5.48 12.08
N ALA A 181 2.16 4.98 10.87
CA ALA A 181 2.68 3.64 10.65
C ALA A 181 4.12 3.47 11.19
N ILE A 182 4.98 4.48 11.02
CA ILE A 182 6.33 4.51 11.60
C ILE A 182 6.25 4.47 13.13
N ALA A 183 5.37 5.28 13.73
CA ALA A 183 5.20 5.33 15.19
C ALA A 183 4.73 3.98 15.75
N ARG A 184 3.71 3.37 15.12
CA ARG A 184 3.25 2.02 15.49
C ARG A 184 4.32 0.95 15.32
N GLY A 185 5.07 1.00 14.22
CA GLY A 185 6.18 0.09 13.95
C GLY A 185 7.24 0.18 15.04
N ARG A 186 7.65 1.39 15.42
CA ARG A 186 8.60 1.63 16.52
C ARG A 186 8.09 1.10 17.85
N ALA A 187 6.84 1.38 18.20
CA ALA A 187 6.25 0.87 19.44
C ALA A 187 6.23 -0.68 19.48
N ARG A 188 5.95 -1.33 18.34
CA ARG A 188 5.97 -2.80 18.26
C ARG A 188 7.40 -3.38 18.37
N LEU A 189 8.40 -2.72 17.81
CA LEU A 189 9.81 -3.12 17.96
C LEU A 189 10.24 -3.07 19.43
N HIS A 190 9.87 -2.02 20.17
CA HIS A 190 10.18 -1.89 21.60
C HIS A 190 9.46 -2.95 22.45
N ALA A 191 8.18 -3.23 22.17
CA ALA A 191 7.42 -4.27 22.87
C ALA A 191 8.04 -5.67 22.67
N GLY A 192 8.56 -5.97 21.47
CA GLY A 192 9.24 -7.24 21.16
C GLY A 192 10.60 -7.40 21.87
N SER A 193 11.29 -6.29 22.12
CA SER A 193 12.60 -6.29 22.80
C SER A 193 12.50 -6.51 24.32
N GLY A 194 11.35 -6.23 24.92
CA GLY A 194 11.13 -6.37 26.38
C GLY A 194 10.90 -7.81 26.88
N THR A 195 10.76 -8.79 25.98
CA THR A 195 10.40 -10.17 26.36
C THR A 195 11.61 -11.10 26.49
N THR A 196 12.85 -10.62 26.29
CA THR A 196 14.07 -11.47 26.28
C THR A 196 14.86 -11.40 27.59
N THR A 197 14.21 -11.07 28.72
CA THR A 197 14.91 -11.17 30.02
C THR A 197 14.29 -12.30 30.84
N ARG A 198 14.75 -13.55 30.57
CA ARG A 198 14.66 -14.67 31.51
C ARG A 198 15.79 -15.65 31.29
#